data_d2f27245f6e5be5033fcf8c1c5bdf751
#
_entry.id   d2f27245f6e5be5033fcf8c1c5bdf751
#
_cell.length_a   1.000
_cell.length_b   1.000
_cell.length_c   1.000
_cell.angle_alpha   90.00
_cell.angle_beta   90.00
_cell.angle_gamma   90.00
#
_symmetry.space_group_name_H-M   'P 1'
#
loop_
_entity.id
_entity.type
_entity.pdbx_description
1 polymer ?
#
loop_
_entity_poly.entity_id
_entity_poly.type
_entity_poly.pdbx_seq_one_letter_code
_entity_poly.pdbx_strand_id
1 'polypeptide(L)'
;MNDSLNEMNGRFPATGMPDGDWWQALWPDPEGILRRLGVDFGTTVLDLCCGDGHFTSPLAHIVGGIGRVMALDLDGALIEQAKARAAKDGIQPSAIRWLECDASGLSDKLPSQPDYVFIANTFHGVPDKTQMARDVFNATKPGGQFAIVNWHHRSRDDTTVLGEPRGPETHMRMTPDAVMDAVLPAGFKLHGVVELPPYHYGIVFDKPKVS
;
A
#
# COMPACT_ATOMS: atom_id res chain seq x y z
N MET A 1 1.32 -11.79 -25.52
CA MET A 1 0.23 -12.79 -25.43
C MET A 1 -0.14 -13.15 -23.98
N ASN A 2 0.51 -12.54 -22.95
CA ASN A 2 0.20 -12.78 -21.52
C ASN A 2 -0.72 -11.71 -20.88
N ASP A 3 -0.91 -10.56 -21.52
CA ASP A 3 -1.74 -9.49 -20.94
C ASP A 3 -3.25 -9.82 -20.91
N SER A 4 -3.73 -10.58 -21.91
CA SER A 4 -5.15 -10.91 -22.02
C SER A 4 -5.67 -11.93 -20.99
N LEU A 5 -4.79 -12.70 -20.35
CA LEU A 5 -5.15 -13.69 -19.33
C LEU A 5 -5.24 -13.05 -17.93
N ASN A 6 -4.50 -11.97 -17.68
CA ASN A 6 -4.55 -11.24 -16.41
C ASN A 6 -5.84 -10.40 -16.26
N GLU A 7 -6.38 -9.85 -17.36
CA GLU A 7 -7.65 -9.12 -17.35
C GLU A 7 -8.85 -10.01 -16.98
N MET A 8 -8.81 -11.31 -17.28
CA MET A 8 -9.91 -12.25 -16.99
C MET A 8 -10.10 -12.58 -15.49
N ASN A 9 -9.11 -12.26 -14.64
CA ASN A 9 -9.15 -12.56 -13.19
C ASN A 9 -9.15 -11.31 -12.30
N GLY A 10 -9.43 -10.11 -12.84
CA GLY A 10 -9.38 -8.85 -12.08
C GLY A 10 -7.96 -8.40 -11.71
N ARG A 11 -6.92 -9.10 -12.18
CA ARG A 11 -5.52 -8.74 -11.96
C ARG A 11 -5.07 -7.68 -12.96
N PHE A 12 -4.23 -6.76 -12.53
CA PHE A 12 -3.60 -5.74 -13.37
C PHE A 12 -2.07 -5.79 -13.27
N PRO A 13 -1.29 -5.10 -14.14
CA PRO A 13 0.17 -5.29 -14.24
C PRO A 13 0.97 -5.12 -12.94
N ALA A 14 0.45 -4.44 -11.93
CA ALA A 14 1.12 -4.26 -10.63
C ALA A 14 0.79 -5.34 -9.59
N THR A 15 0.06 -6.40 -9.94
CA THR A 15 -0.29 -7.48 -9.00
C THR A 15 0.80 -8.56 -8.87
N GLY A 16 1.87 -8.47 -9.65
CA GLY A 16 3.01 -9.36 -9.50
C GLY A 16 3.90 -8.94 -8.35
N MET A 17 4.08 -9.80 -7.34
CA MET A 17 5.08 -9.57 -6.30
C MET A 17 6.47 -9.88 -6.85
N PRO A 18 7.44 -8.98 -6.64
CA PRO A 18 8.84 -9.28 -6.93
C PRO A 18 9.44 -10.23 -5.89
N ASP A 19 10.58 -10.85 -6.22
CA ASP A 19 11.32 -11.70 -5.31
C ASP A 19 11.65 -10.96 -4.00
N GLY A 20 11.41 -11.61 -2.86
CA GLY A 20 11.48 -10.98 -1.53
C GLY A 20 12.87 -10.52 -1.11
N ASP A 21 13.94 -11.05 -1.71
CA ASP A 21 15.34 -10.76 -1.36
C ASP A 21 15.73 -9.30 -1.64
N TRP A 22 15.34 -8.76 -2.80
CA TRP A 22 15.70 -7.40 -3.16
C TRP A 22 14.83 -6.33 -2.46
N TRP A 23 13.59 -6.66 -2.04
CA TRP A 23 12.81 -5.78 -1.16
C TRP A 23 13.49 -5.54 0.17
N GLN A 24 14.03 -6.59 0.77
CA GLN A 24 14.79 -6.47 2.02
C GLN A 24 16.07 -5.63 1.85
N ALA A 25 16.72 -5.75 0.69
CA ALA A 25 17.89 -4.94 0.37
C ALA A 25 17.54 -3.47 0.12
N LEU A 26 16.39 -3.21 -0.51
CA LEU A 26 15.91 -1.86 -0.81
C LEU A 26 15.44 -1.13 0.47
N TRP A 27 14.70 -1.83 1.32
CA TRP A 27 14.12 -1.28 2.54
C TRP A 27 14.43 -2.16 3.76
N PRO A 28 15.64 -2.03 4.31
CA PRO A 28 16.05 -2.80 5.48
C PRO A 28 15.32 -2.37 6.76
N ASP A 29 14.74 -1.17 6.79
CA ASP A 29 13.96 -0.62 7.89
C ASP A 29 12.56 -0.17 7.41
N PRO A 30 11.62 -1.11 7.18
CA PRO A 30 10.26 -0.77 6.78
C PRO A 30 9.47 -0.03 7.87
N GLU A 31 9.76 -0.23 9.16
CA GLU A 31 9.12 0.53 10.24
C GLU A 31 9.51 2.02 10.19
N GLY A 32 10.77 2.33 9.95
CA GLY A 32 11.23 3.71 9.80
C GLY A 32 10.53 4.43 8.64
N ILE A 33 10.26 3.72 7.53
CA ILE A 33 9.48 4.26 6.41
C ILE A 33 8.04 4.58 6.84
N LEU A 34 7.36 3.64 7.48
CA LEU A 34 5.98 3.80 7.93
C LEU A 34 5.83 4.94 8.95
N ARG A 35 6.77 5.08 9.89
CA ARG A 35 6.80 6.18 10.87
C ARG A 35 7.00 7.54 10.19
N ARG A 36 7.84 7.62 9.17
CA ARG A 36 8.02 8.85 8.37
C ARG A 36 6.75 9.24 7.61
N LEU A 37 5.91 8.28 7.28
CA LEU A 37 4.59 8.49 6.66
C LEU A 37 3.48 8.77 7.68
N GLY A 38 3.78 8.80 8.97
CA GLY A 38 2.83 9.18 10.02
C GLY A 38 2.03 8.03 10.63
N VAL A 39 2.39 6.77 10.37
CA VAL A 39 1.78 5.64 11.08
C VAL A 39 2.22 5.66 12.54
N ASP A 40 1.26 5.59 13.47
CA ASP A 40 1.50 5.74 14.89
C ASP A 40 0.82 4.65 15.73
N PHE A 41 1.22 4.58 17.00
CA PHE A 41 0.68 3.66 17.99
C PHE A 41 -0.84 3.83 18.20
N GLY A 42 -1.55 2.74 18.34
CA GLY A 42 -2.98 2.72 18.57
C GLY A 42 -3.86 2.92 17.33
N THR A 43 -3.27 3.17 16.17
CA THR A 43 -3.97 3.41 14.91
C THR A 43 -4.62 2.13 14.37
N THR A 44 -5.81 2.24 13.79
CA THR A 44 -6.39 1.18 12.96
C THR A 44 -5.96 1.41 11.50
N VAL A 45 -5.12 0.54 10.97
CA VAL A 45 -4.53 0.66 9.63
C VAL A 45 -5.12 -0.38 8.68
N LEU A 46 -5.41 0.04 7.45
CA LEU A 46 -5.62 -0.85 6.32
C LEU A 46 -4.34 -0.89 5.48
N ASP A 47 -3.72 -2.05 5.38
CA ASP A 47 -2.67 -2.38 4.41
C ASP A 47 -3.35 -2.87 3.13
N LEU A 48 -3.52 -1.97 2.18
CA LEU A 48 -4.28 -2.20 0.94
C LEU A 48 -3.36 -2.74 -0.15
N CYS A 49 -3.70 -3.89 -0.72
CA CYS A 49 -2.85 -4.67 -1.62
C CYS A 49 -1.56 -5.10 -0.92
N CYS A 50 -1.71 -5.79 0.21
CA CYS A 50 -0.62 -6.10 1.14
C CYS A 50 0.43 -7.08 0.58
N GLY A 51 0.11 -7.78 -0.51
CA GLY A 51 1.00 -8.74 -1.13
C GLY A 51 1.45 -9.84 -0.16
N ASP A 52 2.76 -10.12 -0.13
CA ASP A 52 3.40 -11.09 0.76
C ASP A 52 3.61 -10.58 2.20
N GLY A 53 3.07 -9.40 2.54
CA GLY A 53 3.10 -8.85 3.90
C GLY A 53 4.37 -8.10 4.29
N HIS A 54 5.16 -7.61 3.33
CA HIS A 54 6.40 -6.86 3.61
C HIS A 54 6.20 -5.71 4.60
N PHE A 55 5.10 -4.96 4.49
CA PHE A 55 4.75 -3.88 5.41
C PHE A 55 3.76 -4.29 6.51
N THR A 56 3.05 -5.41 6.36
CA THR A 56 1.99 -5.82 7.28
C THR A 56 2.51 -6.10 8.69
N SER A 57 3.61 -6.87 8.83
CA SER A 57 4.23 -7.12 10.15
C SER A 57 4.78 -5.84 10.79
N PRO A 58 5.54 -4.99 10.07
CA PRO A 58 5.95 -3.67 10.56
C PRO A 58 4.80 -2.78 11.02
N LEU A 59 3.69 -2.75 10.26
CA LEU A 59 2.47 -2.03 10.68
C LEU A 59 1.94 -2.56 12.00
N ALA A 60 1.85 -3.89 12.18
CA ALA A 60 1.36 -4.50 13.41
C ALA A 60 2.27 -4.17 14.62
N HIS A 61 3.59 -4.11 14.42
CA HIS A 61 4.52 -3.67 15.47
C HIS A 61 4.29 -2.22 15.86
N ILE A 62 4.15 -1.30 14.88
CA ILE A 62 3.98 0.13 15.15
C ILE A 62 2.67 0.40 15.88
N VAL A 63 1.55 -0.17 15.40
CA VAL A 63 0.24 0.13 15.99
C VAL A 63 0.06 -0.52 17.38
N GLY A 64 0.80 -1.59 17.66
CA GLY A 64 0.82 -2.24 18.97
C GLY A 64 -0.50 -2.90 19.37
N GLY A 65 -0.58 -3.31 20.65
CA GLY A 65 -1.69 -4.15 21.13
C GLY A 65 -3.08 -3.47 21.17
N ILE A 66 -3.15 -2.14 21.15
CA ILE A 66 -4.43 -1.38 21.10
C ILE A 66 -4.82 -0.97 19.68
N GLY A 67 -3.85 -0.91 18.75
CA GLY A 67 -4.11 -0.72 17.33
C GLY A 67 -4.61 -1.99 16.65
N ARG A 68 -4.93 -1.89 15.38
CA ARG A 68 -5.35 -3.02 14.55
C ARG A 68 -4.81 -2.86 13.14
N VAL A 69 -4.44 -3.96 12.53
CA VAL A 69 -4.13 -4.02 11.10
C VAL A 69 -5.19 -4.84 10.38
N MET A 70 -5.72 -4.29 9.31
CA MET A 70 -6.47 -5.02 8.29
C MET A 70 -5.54 -5.14 7.09
N ALA A 71 -5.28 -6.36 6.63
CA ALA A 71 -4.43 -6.60 5.47
C ALA A 71 -5.28 -7.21 4.36
N LEU A 72 -5.37 -6.53 3.23
CA LEU A 72 -6.23 -6.88 2.12
C LEU A 72 -5.39 -7.13 0.87
N ASP A 73 -5.64 -8.25 0.22
CA ASP A 73 -5.15 -8.56 -1.11
C ASP A 73 -6.17 -9.39 -1.89
N LEU A 74 -6.08 -9.35 -3.22
CA LEU A 74 -6.88 -10.17 -4.12
C LEU A 74 -6.35 -11.60 -4.22
N ASP A 75 -5.04 -11.80 -3.99
CA ASP A 75 -4.36 -13.07 -4.15
C ASP A 75 -4.23 -13.81 -2.81
N GLY A 76 -5.07 -14.83 -2.61
CA GLY A 76 -5.04 -15.66 -1.41
C GLY A 76 -3.70 -16.36 -1.19
N ALA A 77 -2.93 -16.66 -2.23
CA ALA A 77 -1.60 -17.27 -2.08
C ALA A 77 -0.59 -16.27 -1.48
N LEU A 78 -0.68 -14.99 -1.84
CA LEU A 78 0.11 -13.93 -1.21
C LEU A 78 -0.30 -13.71 0.24
N ILE A 79 -1.59 -13.74 0.54
CA ILE A 79 -2.09 -13.66 1.92
C ILE A 79 -1.54 -14.79 2.79
N GLU A 80 -1.47 -16.03 2.28
CA GLU A 80 -0.88 -17.14 3.03
C GLU A 80 0.63 -16.93 3.28
N GLN A 81 1.37 -16.37 2.32
CA GLN A 81 2.76 -15.98 2.52
C GLN A 81 2.89 -14.87 3.58
N ALA A 82 2.01 -13.86 3.53
CA ALA A 82 1.97 -12.78 4.50
C ALA A 82 1.68 -13.29 5.92
N LYS A 83 0.75 -14.24 6.08
CA LYS A 83 0.47 -14.91 7.35
C LYS A 83 1.68 -15.66 7.89
N ALA A 84 2.37 -16.40 7.02
CA ALA A 84 3.58 -17.13 7.40
C ALA A 84 4.70 -16.18 7.84
N ARG A 85 4.88 -15.04 7.13
CA ARG A 85 5.80 -13.98 7.51
C ARG A 85 5.45 -13.40 8.88
N ALA A 86 4.20 -13.00 9.09
CA ALA A 86 3.73 -12.43 10.36
C ALA A 86 3.95 -13.40 11.54
N ALA A 87 3.69 -14.69 11.34
CA ALA A 87 3.96 -15.71 12.36
C ALA A 87 5.46 -15.83 12.68
N LYS A 88 6.32 -15.79 11.66
CA LYS A 88 7.79 -15.80 11.82
C LYS A 88 8.29 -14.56 12.56
N ASP A 89 7.66 -13.40 12.32
CA ASP A 89 7.99 -12.13 12.98
C ASP A 89 7.38 -12.03 14.40
N GLY A 90 6.71 -13.08 14.88
CA GLY A 90 6.15 -13.15 16.23
C GLY A 90 4.86 -12.34 16.42
N ILE A 91 4.21 -11.93 15.34
CA ILE A 91 2.94 -11.19 15.40
C ILE A 91 1.83 -12.11 15.89
N GLN A 92 1.09 -11.65 16.89
CA GLN A 92 -0.07 -12.39 17.41
C GLN A 92 -1.16 -12.53 16.33
N PRO A 93 -1.77 -13.71 16.13
CA PRO A 93 -2.80 -13.92 15.09
C PRO A 93 -3.97 -12.93 15.17
N SER A 94 -4.31 -12.45 16.37
CA SER A 94 -5.39 -11.48 16.59
C SER A 94 -5.03 -10.04 16.22
N ALA A 95 -3.75 -9.72 15.99
CA ALA A 95 -3.29 -8.37 15.67
C ALA A 95 -3.62 -7.96 14.22
N ILE A 96 -3.78 -8.95 13.33
CA ILE A 96 -4.03 -8.70 11.91
C ILE A 96 -5.33 -9.39 11.47
N ARG A 97 -6.21 -8.61 10.85
CA ARG A 97 -7.39 -9.13 10.14
C ARG A 97 -7.06 -9.28 8.65
N TRP A 98 -7.00 -10.51 8.19
CA TRP A 98 -6.74 -10.84 6.79
C TRP A 98 -8.03 -10.81 5.97
N LEU A 99 -7.99 -10.18 4.80
CA LEU A 99 -9.13 -10.00 3.90
C LEU A 99 -8.70 -10.38 2.48
N GLU A 100 -9.22 -11.51 1.99
CA GLU A 100 -9.03 -11.95 0.61
C GLU A 100 -10.19 -11.41 -0.21
N CYS A 101 -10.02 -10.27 -0.86
CA CYS A 101 -11.04 -9.67 -1.70
C CYS A 101 -10.45 -8.59 -2.61
N ASP A 102 -11.22 -8.24 -3.65
CA ASP A 102 -10.98 -7.10 -4.50
C ASP A 102 -11.17 -5.77 -3.75
N ALA A 103 -10.40 -4.75 -4.11
CA ALA A 103 -10.44 -3.44 -3.46
C ALA A 103 -11.62 -2.53 -3.90
N SER A 104 -12.41 -2.92 -4.90
CA SER A 104 -13.60 -2.17 -5.31
C SER A 104 -14.69 -2.21 -4.23
N GLY A 105 -15.42 -1.12 -4.04
CA GLY A 105 -16.47 -1.05 -3.01
C GLY A 105 -15.94 -1.33 -1.59
N LEU A 106 -14.77 -0.82 -1.28
CA LEU A 106 -13.98 -1.14 -0.10
C LEU A 106 -14.75 -0.98 1.22
N SER A 107 -15.58 0.06 1.35
CA SER A 107 -16.35 0.35 2.57
C SER A 107 -17.25 -0.78 3.02
N ASP A 108 -17.79 -1.58 2.08
CA ASP A 108 -18.72 -2.67 2.39
C ASP A 108 -18.00 -3.96 2.79
N LYS A 109 -16.71 -4.03 2.55
CA LYS A 109 -15.86 -5.20 2.78
C LYS A 109 -15.07 -5.15 4.09
N LEU A 110 -14.89 -3.93 4.62
CA LEU A 110 -14.11 -3.74 5.85
C LEU A 110 -14.98 -3.94 7.10
N PRO A 111 -14.46 -4.64 8.12
CA PRO A 111 -15.17 -4.82 9.40
C PRO A 111 -15.31 -3.52 10.20
N SER A 112 -14.48 -2.53 9.92
CA SER A 112 -14.50 -1.19 10.52
C SER A 112 -13.77 -0.19 9.64
N GLN A 113 -14.09 1.09 9.79
CA GLN A 113 -13.37 2.14 9.09
C GLN A 113 -11.95 2.30 9.67
N PRO A 114 -10.89 2.32 8.84
CA PRO A 114 -9.53 2.60 9.27
C PRO A 114 -9.33 4.09 9.59
N ASP A 115 -8.41 4.34 10.52
CA ASP A 115 -7.85 5.68 10.75
C ASP A 115 -6.81 6.03 9.68
N TYR A 116 -6.16 5.00 9.13
CA TYR A 116 -5.07 5.14 8.17
C TYR A 116 -5.17 4.06 7.10
N VAL A 117 -5.08 4.44 5.83
CA VAL A 117 -4.97 3.50 4.70
C VAL A 117 -3.58 3.64 4.09
N PHE A 118 -2.91 2.54 3.90
CA PHE A 118 -1.58 2.45 3.32
C PHE A 118 -1.60 1.58 2.07
N ILE A 119 -0.99 2.04 0.98
CA ILE A 119 -0.75 1.25 -0.23
C ILE A 119 0.66 1.51 -0.75
N ALA A 120 1.42 0.46 -1.02
CA ALA A 120 2.78 0.56 -1.50
C ALA A 120 2.98 -0.18 -2.81
N ASN A 121 3.60 0.50 -3.77
CA ASN A 121 4.06 -0.08 -5.05
C ASN A 121 2.98 -0.77 -5.90
N THR A 122 1.71 -0.43 -5.68
CA THR A 122 0.58 -1.00 -6.41
C THR A 122 -0.21 0.08 -7.15
N PHE A 123 -0.34 1.28 -6.56
CA PHE A 123 -1.21 2.34 -7.07
C PHE A 123 -0.92 2.74 -8.52
N HIS A 124 0.34 2.71 -8.94
CA HIS A 124 0.74 3.01 -10.32
C HIS A 124 0.10 2.10 -11.37
N GLY A 125 -0.16 0.83 -11.03
CA GLY A 125 -0.76 -0.17 -11.91
C GLY A 125 -2.28 -0.24 -11.87
N VAL A 126 -2.95 0.45 -10.92
CA VAL A 126 -4.41 0.45 -10.81
C VAL A 126 -5.04 1.05 -12.07
N PRO A 127 -5.99 0.36 -12.73
CA PRO A 127 -6.62 0.87 -13.95
C PRO A 127 -7.36 2.19 -13.74
N ASP A 128 -8.30 2.25 -12.79
CA ASP A 128 -9.03 3.47 -12.41
C ASP A 128 -8.57 3.94 -11.02
N LYS A 129 -7.53 4.75 -11.01
CA LYS A 129 -6.93 5.31 -9.79
C LYS A 129 -7.86 6.26 -9.05
N THR A 130 -8.66 7.01 -9.79
CA THR A 130 -9.62 7.96 -9.21
C THR A 130 -10.77 7.22 -8.53
N GLN A 131 -11.24 6.11 -9.11
CA GLN A 131 -12.26 5.29 -8.46
C GLN A 131 -11.70 4.62 -7.20
N MET A 132 -10.49 4.06 -7.26
CA MET A 132 -9.85 3.51 -6.06
C MET A 132 -9.70 4.59 -4.96
N ALA A 133 -9.29 5.80 -5.31
CA ALA A 133 -9.20 6.90 -4.35
C ALA A 133 -10.56 7.25 -3.72
N ARG A 134 -11.67 7.20 -4.48
CA ARG A 134 -13.03 7.38 -3.96
C ARG A 134 -13.43 6.25 -3.02
N ASP A 135 -13.13 5.00 -3.36
CA ASP A 135 -13.42 3.84 -2.52
C ASP A 135 -12.65 3.92 -1.18
N VAL A 136 -11.37 4.31 -1.24
CA VAL A 136 -10.55 4.57 -0.04
C VAL A 136 -11.11 5.73 0.77
N PHE A 137 -11.50 6.84 0.10
CA PHE A 137 -12.09 7.99 0.79
C PHE A 137 -13.34 7.58 1.58
N ASN A 138 -14.26 6.84 0.94
CA ASN A 138 -15.50 6.40 1.56
C ASN A 138 -15.23 5.46 2.76
N ALA A 139 -14.24 4.57 2.64
CA ALA A 139 -13.89 3.60 3.66
C ALA A 139 -13.17 4.22 4.87
N THR A 140 -12.40 5.29 4.68
CA THR A 140 -11.58 5.91 5.72
C THR A 140 -12.45 6.74 6.68
N LYS A 141 -12.12 6.76 7.98
CA LYS A 141 -12.78 7.64 8.97
C LYS A 141 -12.61 9.12 8.60
N PRO A 142 -13.59 9.98 8.94
CA PRO A 142 -13.37 11.43 8.92
C PRO A 142 -12.18 11.83 9.81
N GLY A 143 -11.25 12.59 9.28
CA GLY A 143 -9.98 12.94 9.93
C GLY A 143 -8.89 11.87 9.81
N GLY A 144 -9.17 10.75 9.13
CA GLY A 144 -8.17 9.74 8.82
C GLY A 144 -7.29 10.10 7.62
N GLN A 145 -6.32 9.25 7.31
CA GLN A 145 -5.30 9.50 6.30
C GLN A 145 -5.20 8.39 5.26
N PHE A 146 -4.70 8.74 4.08
CA PHE A 146 -4.36 7.82 3.00
C PHE A 146 -2.92 8.07 2.55
N ALA A 147 -2.06 7.07 2.63
CA ALA A 147 -0.67 7.14 2.18
C ALA A 147 -0.42 6.22 1.00
N ILE A 148 0.26 6.76 0.00
CA ILE A 148 0.65 6.05 -1.22
C ILE A 148 2.17 6.10 -1.35
N VAL A 149 2.82 4.94 -1.47
CA VAL A 149 4.25 4.82 -1.77
C VAL A 149 4.41 4.36 -3.21
N ASN A 150 5.17 5.14 -3.98
CA ASN A 150 5.47 4.84 -5.38
C ASN A 150 6.93 5.10 -5.73
N TRP A 151 7.38 4.44 -6.80
CA TRP A 151 8.66 4.72 -7.45
C TRP A 151 8.66 6.12 -8.06
N HIS A 152 9.76 6.84 -7.93
CA HIS A 152 9.97 8.06 -8.70
C HIS A 152 9.92 7.79 -10.20
N HIS A 153 9.45 8.77 -10.97
CA HIS A 153 9.44 8.73 -12.44
C HIS A 153 10.88 8.89 -13.00
N ARG A 154 11.66 7.81 -12.84
CA ARG A 154 13.02 7.66 -13.36
C ARG A 154 13.06 6.45 -14.30
N SER A 155 14.06 6.38 -15.19
CA SER A 155 14.28 5.18 -15.98
C SER A 155 14.42 3.96 -15.06
N ARG A 156 13.84 2.84 -15.46
CA ARG A 156 13.99 1.58 -14.74
C ARG A 156 15.46 1.16 -14.65
N ASP A 157 16.24 1.43 -15.71
CA ASP A 157 17.66 1.12 -15.78
C ASP A 157 18.50 1.89 -14.74
N ASP A 158 18.01 3.04 -14.28
CA ASP A 158 18.65 3.87 -13.26
C ASP A 158 18.29 3.45 -11.83
N THR A 159 17.39 2.46 -11.65
CA THR A 159 16.92 2.01 -10.34
C THR A 159 17.37 0.58 -10.06
N THR A 160 18.65 0.43 -9.72
CA THR A 160 19.26 -0.89 -9.50
C THR A 160 19.21 -1.29 -8.02
N VAL A 161 18.84 -2.55 -7.76
CA VAL A 161 18.95 -3.17 -6.44
C VAL A 161 19.63 -4.52 -6.63
N LEU A 162 20.67 -4.80 -5.83
CA LEU A 162 21.52 -5.98 -5.98
C LEU A 162 22.12 -6.13 -7.40
N GLY A 163 22.45 -4.98 -8.02
CA GLY A 163 23.08 -4.95 -9.35
C GLY A 163 22.13 -5.07 -10.54
N GLU A 164 20.83 -5.27 -10.33
CA GLU A 164 19.84 -5.46 -11.38
C GLU A 164 18.79 -4.34 -11.40
N PRO A 165 18.32 -3.88 -12.59
CA PRO A 165 17.21 -2.94 -12.70
C PRO A 165 15.93 -3.51 -12.06
N ARG A 166 15.32 -2.75 -11.14
CA ARG A 166 14.14 -3.18 -10.38
C ARG A 166 12.98 -2.19 -10.48
N GLY A 167 11.81 -2.64 -10.07
CA GLY A 167 10.58 -1.86 -10.08
C GLY A 167 9.81 -1.94 -11.39
N PRO A 168 8.69 -1.23 -11.49
CA PRO A 168 7.83 -1.25 -12.69
C PRO A 168 8.53 -0.59 -13.87
N GLU A 169 8.04 -0.90 -15.07
CA GLU A 169 8.47 -0.25 -16.30
C GLU A 169 8.35 1.28 -16.19
N THR A 170 9.25 2.01 -16.83
CA THR A 170 9.35 3.47 -16.71
C THR A 170 8.02 4.18 -16.99
N HIS A 171 7.28 3.71 -18.01
CA HIS A 171 5.99 4.32 -18.40
C HIS A 171 4.86 4.13 -17.37
N MET A 172 4.99 3.17 -16.46
CA MET A 172 4.02 2.94 -15.39
C MET A 172 4.29 3.82 -14.16
N ARG A 173 5.49 4.40 -14.04
CA ARG A 173 5.89 5.19 -12.88
C ARG A 173 5.18 6.53 -12.90
N MET A 174 4.71 6.96 -11.74
CA MET A 174 3.97 8.20 -11.59
C MET A 174 4.83 9.26 -10.91
N THR A 175 4.65 10.51 -11.32
CA THR A 175 5.13 11.66 -10.55
C THR A 175 4.22 11.92 -9.34
N PRO A 176 4.67 12.62 -8.28
CA PRO A 176 3.80 13.07 -7.20
C PRO A 176 2.57 13.83 -7.70
N ASP A 177 2.74 14.73 -8.69
CA ASP A 177 1.63 15.51 -9.28
C ASP A 177 0.58 14.58 -9.93
N ALA A 178 1.00 13.57 -10.68
CA ALA A 178 0.07 12.62 -11.31
C ALA A 178 -0.70 11.79 -10.27
N VAL A 179 -0.10 11.50 -9.11
CA VAL A 179 -0.82 10.85 -7.99
C VAL A 179 -1.82 11.83 -7.37
N MET A 180 -1.43 13.08 -7.15
CA MET A 180 -2.34 14.11 -6.62
C MET A 180 -3.53 14.35 -7.54
N ASP A 181 -3.32 14.42 -8.85
CA ASP A 181 -4.38 14.58 -9.85
C ASP A 181 -5.40 13.43 -9.81
N ALA A 182 -4.96 12.22 -9.48
CA ALA A 182 -5.85 11.07 -9.34
C ALA A 182 -6.59 11.03 -7.99
N VAL A 183 -5.98 11.52 -6.90
CA VAL A 183 -6.50 11.35 -5.54
C VAL A 183 -7.34 12.53 -5.06
N LEU A 184 -6.93 13.77 -5.34
CA LEU A 184 -7.61 14.98 -4.84
C LEU A 184 -9.09 15.07 -5.27
N PRO A 185 -9.50 14.64 -6.50
CA PRO A 185 -10.89 14.64 -6.90
C PRO A 185 -11.82 13.75 -6.05
N ALA A 186 -11.27 12.82 -5.27
CA ALA A 186 -12.03 12.01 -4.33
C ALA A 186 -12.46 12.77 -3.06
N GLY A 187 -11.88 13.95 -2.81
CA GLY A 187 -12.18 14.78 -1.64
C GLY A 187 -11.08 14.84 -0.58
N PHE A 188 -9.99 14.13 -0.78
CA PHE A 188 -8.80 14.23 0.07
C PHE A 188 -8.12 15.59 -0.07
N LYS A 189 -7.34 15.96 0.95
CA LYS A 189 -6.42 17.12 0.92
C LYS A 189 -5.00 16.63 1.05
N LEU A 190 -4.07 17.29 0.37
CA LEU A 190 -2.66 16.97 0.53
C LEU A 190 -2.20 17.29 1.95
N HIS A 191 -1.62 16.29 2.64
CA HIS A 191 -0.90 16.47 3.89
C HIS A 191 0.57 16.79 3.61
N GLY A 192 1.24 15.96 2.79
CA GLY A 192 2.64 16.18 2.43
C GLY A 192 3.21 15.10 1.52
N VAL A 193 4.40 15.40 0.99
CA VAL A 193 5.21 14.46 0.20
C VAL A 193 6.48 14.16 0.99
N VAL A 194 6.83 12.89 1.09
CA VAL A 194 7.98 12.38 1.85
C VAL A 194 8.93 11.66 0.90
N GLU A 195 10.19 12.09 0.85
CA GLU A 195 11.23 11.38 0.10
C GLU A 195 11.57 10.06 0.80
N LEU A 196 11.57 8.97 0.05
CA LEU A 196 11.88 7.62 0.52
C LEU A 196 13.05 7.06 -0.32
N PRO A 197 14.30 7.44 0.03
CA PRO A 197 15.47 6.99 -0.71
C PRO A 197 15.56 5.46 -0.76
N PRO A 198 16.20 4.90 -1.81
CA PRO A 198 16.88 5.63 -2.89
C PRO A 198 15.99 6.00 -4.08
N TYR A 199 14.82 5.40 -4.26
CA TYR A 199 14.07 5.46 -5.52
C TYR A 199 12.59 5.79 -5.37
N HIS A 200 12.09 6.00 -4.16
CA HIS A 200 10.67 6.15 -3.88
C HIS A 200 10.34 7.50 -3.25
N TYR A 201 9.07 7.82 -3.32
CA TYR A 201 8.42 8.85 -2.52
C TYR A 201 7.14 8.29 -1.89
N GLY A 202 6.71 8.90 -0.81
CA GLY A 202 5.39 8.71 -0.23
C GLY A 202 4.58 9.99 -0.31
N ILE A 203 3.27 9.89 -0.54
CA ILE A 203 2.34 11.02 -0.43
C ILE A 203 1.31 10.64 0.62
N VAL A 204 1.09 11.55 1.55
CA VAL A 204 0.06 11.43 2.58
C VAL A 204 -1.05 12.43 2.30
N PHE A 205 -2.28 11.98 2.39
CA PHE A 205 -3.49 12.77 2.20
C PHE A 205 -4.36 12.68 3.45
N ASP A 206 -4.99 13.80 3.81
CA ASP A 206 -5.96 13.89 4.91
C ASP A 206 -7.39 13.80 4.39
N LYS A 207 -8.22 12.96 5.01
CA LYS A 207 -9.67 13.05 4.87
C LYS A 207 -10.18 14.13 5.80
N PRO A 208 -10.89 15.18 5.29
CA PRO A 208 -11.46 16.22 6.15
C PRO A 208 -12.34 15.65 7.26
N LYS A 209 -12.32 16.27 8.44
CA LYS A 209 -13.31 16.01 9.49
C LYS A 209 -14.67 16.51 9.02
N VAL A 210 -15.72 15.81 9.36
CA VAL A 210 -17.08 16.32 9.17
C VAL A 210 -17.27 17.44 10.20
N SER A 211 -17.58 18.64 9.71
CA SER A 211 -17.92 19.81 10.55
C SER A 211 -19.30 19.64 11.16
#